data_7332b50697d315e63e33685d780f401d
#
_entry.id   7332b50697d315e63e33685d780f401d
#
_cell.length_a   1.000
_cell.length_b   1.000
_cell.length_c   1.000
_cell.angle_alpha   90.00
_cell.angle_beta   90.00
_cell.angle_gamma   90.00
#
_symmetry.space_group_name_H-M   'P 1'
#
loop_
_entity.id
_entity.type
_entity.pdbx_description
1 polymer ?
#
loop_
_entity_poly.entity_id
_entity_poly.type
_entity_poly.pdbx_seq_one_letter_code
_entity_poly.pdbx_strand_id
1 'polypeptide(L)'
;SIGFLIEGKISVVIGKCIGFPGVTRSIIVIVDKNHGSREITIDGKTAKDFDDALSLRILKNGNYEIGVHIADVSHYVQPDTDLDKEAYDRATSVYLPDRVSPMLPEHISNELCSLRPHEDKLTFSAIFQMTPKAEVKQFWLGKTVIHSDHRFTYEEVQEIIETGEGLYKDEVILFNDIAKKLRAQRFAKGAINFSSTEVRFKLDEKGKPIGIVVK
;
A
#
# COMPACT_ATOMS: atom_id res chain seq x y z
N SER A 1 9.74 -7.04 27.38
CA SER A 1 10.29 -6.36 26.18
C SER A 1 11.75 -6.75 26.04
N ILE A 2 12.10 -7.47 24.99
CA ILE A 2 13.48 -7.76 24.62
C ILE A 2 13.68 -7.03 23.28
N GLY A 3 14.43 -5.92 23.34
CA GLY A 3 14.82 -5.18 22.15
C GLY A 3 16.15 -5.73 21.64
N PHE A 4 16.20 -6.18 20.41
CA PHE A 4 17.43 -6.42 19.68
C PHE A 4 17.70 -5.24 18.75
N LEU A 5 18.77 -4.50 19.03
CA LEU A 5 19.35 -3.52 18.12
C LEU A 5 20.21 -4.26 17.12
N ILE A 6 19.71 -4.39 15.89
CA ILE A 6 20.53 -4.72 14.73
C ILE A 6 21.05 -3.40 14.17
N GLU A 7 22.37 -3.30 13.98
CA GLU A 7 23.04 -2.03 13.65
C GLU A 7 22.44 -1.32 12.44
N GLY A 8 21.80 -0.19 12.65
CA GLY A 8 21.39 0.86 11.74
C GLY A 8 20.12 0.76 10.91
N LYS A 9 18.82 0.77 11.16
CA LYS A 9 18.09 0.15 12.14
C LYS A 9 16.60 0.29 11.98
N ILE A 10 16.00 -0.83 11.73
CA ILE A 10 14.59 -1.03 12.01
C ILE A 10 14.53 -1.32 13.51
N SER A 11 13.82 -0.52 14.29
CA SER A 11 13.58 -0.83 15.69
C SER A 11 12.58 -1.98 15.76
N VAL A 12 13.09 -3.21 15.91
CA VAL A 12 12.26 -4.38 16.14
C VAL A 12 11.76 -4.31 17.58
N VAL A 13 10.55 -3.83 17.78
CA VAL A 13 9.87 -3.96 19.06
C VAL A 13 9.12 -5.29 19.05
N ILE A 14 9.68 -6.30 19.74
CA ILE A 14 8.94 -7.52 20.03
C ILE A 14 7.89 -7.13 21.09
N GLY A 15 6.78 -6.59 20.63
CA GLY A 15 5.59 -6.32 21.44
C GLY A 15 4.71 -7.55 21.47
N LYS A 16 4.18 -7.87 22.66
CA LYS A 16 3.04 -8.77 22.76
C LYS A 16 1.89 -8.08 22.04
N CYS A 17 1.41 -8.63 20.91
CA CYS A 17 0.21 -8.10 20.27
C CYS A 17 -0.94 -8.14 21.26
N ILE A 18 -1.28 -6.99 21.83
CA ILE A 18 -2.45 -6.84 22.69
C ILE A 18 -3.61 -6.59 21.73
N GLY A 19 -4.45 -7.61 21.55
CA GLY A 19 -5.77 -7.42 20.96
C GLY A 19 -6.11 -8.18 19.68
N PHE A 20 -5.22 -8.96 19.08
CA PHE A 20 -5.56 -9.80 17.93
C PHE A 20 -5.70 -11.27 18.32
N PRO A 21 -6.94 -11.86 18.33
CA PRO A 21 -7.13 -13.29 18.59
C PRO A 21 -6.45 -14.13 17.50
N GLY A 22 -5.64 -15.09 17.89
CA GLY A 22 -5.07 -16.10 16.97
C GLY A 22 -3.62 -15.91 16.55
N VAL A 23 -2.92 -14.87 16.96
CA VAL A 23 -1.51 -14.66 16.62
C VAL A 23 -0.60 -15.50 17.52
N THR A 24 -0.26 -16.70 17.08
CA THR A 24 0.77 -17.54 17.70
C THR A 24 2.15 -17.15 17.17
N ARG A 25 2.94 -16.46 18.01
CA ARG A 25 4.40 -16.27 17.90
C ARG A 25 4.98 -15.87 16.54
N SER A 26 4.33 -14.98 15.78
CA SER A 26 5.00 -14.29 14.69
C SER A 26 5.72 -13.05 15.22
N ILE A 27 6.96 -12.84 14.84
CA ILE A 27 7.67 -11.58 15.09
C ILE A 27 7.01 -10.54 14.22
N ILE A 28 6.20 -9.66 14.82
CA ILE A 28 5.62 -8.53 14.12
C ILE A 28 6.53 -7.33 14.40
N VAL A 29 7.08 -6.77 13.35
CA VAL A 29 7.84 -5.53 13.44
C VAL A 29 6.85 -4.38 13.38
N ILE A 30 6.83 -3.56 14.41
CA ILE A 30 6.06 -2.31 14.39
C ILE A 30 6.90 -1.28 13.63
N VAL A 31 6.37 -0.73 12.56
CA VAL A 31 6.99 0.43 11.91
C VAL A 31 6.81 1.61 12.86
N ASP A 32 7.92 2.06 13.45
CA ASP A 32 7.90 2.99 14.58
C ASP A 32 7.64 4.42 14.10
N LYS A 33 6.49 4.95 14.43
CA LYS A 33 6.09 6.35 14.20
C LYS A 33 7.01 7.39 14.83
N ASN A 34 7.70 7.03 15.91
CA ASN A 34 8.56 7.99 16.63
C ASN A 34 9.82 8.38 15.84
N HIS A 35 10.11 7.73 14.71
CA HIS A 35 11.28 7.97 13.89
C HIS A 35 11.01 8.84 12.64
N GLY A 36 9.85 9.51 12.57
CA GLY A 36 9.56 10.50 11.51
C GLY A 36 9.29 9.88 10.13
N SER A 37 8.88 8.61 10.03
CA SER A 37 8.31 8.07 8.80
C SER A 37 6.89 8.57 8.60
N ARG A 38 6.53 8.81 7.33
CA ARG A 38 5.15 9.08 6.93
C ARG A 38 4.61 7.87 6.18
N GLU A 39 3.40 7.44 6.54
CA GLU A 39 2.71 6.31 5.94
C GLU A 39 1.44 6.79 5.25
N ILE A 40 1.36 6.59 3.94
CA ILE A 40 0.26 7.09 3.11
C ILE A 40 -0.28 6.01 2.19
N THR A 41 -1.59 6.09 1.88
CA THR A 41 -2.22 5.34 0.78
C THR A 41 -2.60 6.30 -0.34
N ILE A 42 -2.61 5.82 -1.59
CA ILE A 42 -2.97 6.61 -2.78
C ILE A 42 -3.91 5.78 -3.64
N ASP A 43 -5.19 6.15 -3.69
CA ASP A 43 -6.23 5.35 -4.31
C ASP A 43 -7.24 6.19 -5.08
N GLY A 44 -8.05 5.54 -5.92
CA GLY A 44 -9.16 6.19 -6.60
C GLY A 44 -10.19 6.76 -5.63
N LYS A 45 -10.84 7.85 -6.00
CA LYS A 45 -11.78 8.60 -5.13
C LYS A 45 -12.87 7.73 -4.48
N THR A 46 -13.33 6.69 -5.18
CA THR A 46 -14.41 5.80 -4.73
C THR A 46 -13.92 4.49 -4.12
N ALA A 47 -12.61 4.26 -4.06
CA ALA A 47 -12.03 3.06 -3.46
C ALA A 47 -12.33 3.00 -1.96
N LYS A 48 -12.55 1.78 -1.47
CA LYS A 48 -12.76 1.46 -0.04
C LYS A 48 -11.78 0.41 0.46
N ASP A 49 -11.17 -0.30 -0.44
CA ASP A 49 -10.19 -1.37 -0.29
C ASP A 49 -8.80 -0.80 -0.60
N PHE A 50 -8.13 -0.30 0.42
CA PHE A 50 -6.76 0.24 0.29
C PHE A 50 -5.80 -0.91 0.55
N ASP A 51 -5.31 -1.52 -0.53
CA ASP A 51 -4.52 -2.76 -0.46
C ASP A 51 -3.04 -2.51 -0.17
N ASP A 52 -2.54 -1.32 -0.53
CA ASP A 52 -1.15 -0.95 -0.35
C ASP A 52 -0.96 0.45 0.26
N ALA A 53 0.14 0.59 0.99
CA ALA A 53 0.59 1.85 1.55
C ALA A 53 2.09 2.04 1.31
N LEU A 54 2.51 3.29 1.29
CA LEU A 54 3.91 3.68 1.15
C LEU A 54 4.38 4.38 2.41
N SER A 55 5.62 4.12 2.82
CA SER A 55 6.28 4.90 3.86
C SER A 55 7.60 5.48 3.40
N LEU A 56 7.95 6.63 3.93
CA LEU A 56 9.19 7.33 3.62
C LEU A 56 9.85 7.86 4.89
N ARG A 57 11.15 7.63 4.99
CA ARG A 57 12.02 8.24 6.00
C ARG A 57 13.34 8.65 5.37
N ILE A 58 13.79 9.88 5.64
CA ILE A 58 15.12 10.34 5.23
C ILE A 58 16.12 9.94 6.33
N LEU A 59 17.15 9.20 5.94
CA LEU A 59 18.18 8.73 6.86
C LEU A 59 19.26 9.79 7.06
N LYS A 60 19.98 9.72 8.20
CA LYS A 60 21.06 10.65 8.56
C LYS A 60 22.19 10.73 7.53
N ASN A 61 22.38 9.67 6.73
CA ASN A 61 23.39 9.61 5.67
C ASN A 61 22.90 10.16 4.33
N GLY A 62 21.70 10.75 4.27
CA GLY A 62 21.08 11.28 3.05
C GLY A 62 20.44 10.23 2.14
N ASN A 63 20.45 8.95 2.52
CA ASN A 63 19.69 7.92 1.85
C ASN A 63 18.22 7.95 2.31
N TYR A 64 17.38 7.23 1.58
CA TYR A 64 15.96 7.08 1.87
C TYR A 64 15.68 5.66 2.37
N GLU A 65 14.80 5.55 3.35
CA GLU A 65 14.15 4.31 3.70
C GLU A 65 12.72 4.39 3.18
N ILE A 66 12.40 3.52 2.24
CA ILE A 66 11.10 3.46 1.57
C ILE A 66 10.46 2.12 1.91
N GLY A 67 9.27 2.18 2.49
CA GLY A 67 8.44 1.00 2.74
C GLY A 67 7.33 0.87 1.71
N VAL A 68 7.08 -0.37 1.30
CA VAL A 68 5.88 -0.79 0.57
C VAL A 68 5.18 -1.80 1.45
N HIS A 69 3.97 -1.50 1.83
CA HIS A 69 3.18 -2.26 2.80
C HIS A 69 1.94 -2.79 2.11
N ILE A 70 1.80 -4.10 2.07
CA ILE A 70 0.62 -4.76 1.48
C ILE A 70 -0.21 -5.36 2.62
N ALA A 71 -1.53 -5.18 2.58
CA ALA A 71 -2.44 -5.76 3.56
C ALA A 71 -2.19 -7.26 3.74
N ASP A 72 -2.01 -7.73 4.99
CA ASP A 72 -1.76 -9.16 5.28
C ASP A 72 -3.07 -9.95 5.21
N VAL A 73 -3.60 -10.10 4.00
CA VAL A 73 -4.81 -10.90 3.73
C VAL A 73 -4.64 -12.33 4.25
N SER A 74 -3.43 -12.89 4.18
CA SER A 74 -3.14 -14.24 4.65
C SER A 74 -3.32 -14.45 6.15
N HIS A 75 -3.38 -13.36 6.92
CA HIS A 75 -3.74 -13.43 8.34
C HIS A 75 -5.21 -13.81 8.54
N TYR A 76 -6.09 -13.32 7.71
CA TYR A 76 -7.55 -13.50 7.81
C TYR A 76 -8.05 -14.69 6.98
N VAL A 77 -7.47 -14.89 5.81
CA VAL A 77 -7.80 -15.98 4.89
C VAL A 77 -6.75 -17.07 5.05
N GLN A 78 -7.06 -18.04 5.91
CA GLN A 78 -6.13 -19.16 6.17
C GLN A 78 -6.26 -20.22 5.10
N PRO A 79 -5.15 -20.87 4.69
CA PRO A 79 -5.17 -21.94 3.70
C PRO A 79 -6.15 -23.06 4.07
N ASP A 80 -6.74 -23.69 3.04
CA ASP A 80 -7.65 -24.83 3.15
C ASP A 80 -8.99 -24.57 3.87
N THR A 81 -9.26 -23.34 4.30
CA THR A 81 -10.59 -22.96 4.83
C THR A 81 -11.62 -22.84 3.72
N ASP A 82 -12.90 -22.84 4.09
CA ASP A 82 -13.99 -22.67 3.11
C ASP A 82 -13.91 -21.28 2.44
N LEU A 83 -13.44 -20.26 3.15
CA LEU A 83 -13.20 -18.93 2.61
C LEU A 83 -12.07 -18.92 1.57
N ASP A 84 -10.98 -19.62 1.83
CA ASP A 84 -9.86 -19.78 0.89
C ASP A 84 -10.29 -20.52 -0.37
N LYS A 85 -11.05 -21.60 -0.23
CA LYS A 85 -11.61 -22.36 -1.37
C LYS A 85 -12.57 -21.53 -2.22
N GLU A 86 -13.48 -20.78 -1.58
CA GLU A 86 -14.40 -19.88 -2.29
C GLU A 86 -13.63 -18.77 -3.03
N ALA A 87 -12.62 -18.18 -2.41
CA ALA A 87 -11.76 -17.18 -3.02
C ALA A 87 -10.97 -17.76 -4.20
N TYR A 88 -10.47 -18.99 -4.07
CA TYR A 88 -9.79 -19.72 -5.15
C TYR A 88 -10.72 -19.98 -6.35
N ASP A 89 -11.95 -20.42 -6.09
CA ASP A 89 -12.93 -20.70 -7.14
C ASP A 89 -13.38 -19.42 -7.86
N ARG A 90 -13.50 -18.30 -7.14
CA ARG A 90 -13.80 -16.99 -7.74
C ARG A 90 -12.62 -16.42 -8.53
N ALA A 91 -11.41 -16.68 -8.10
CA ALA A 91 -10.13 -16.27 -8.68
C ALA A 91 -9.87 -14.75 -8.75
N THR A 92 -10.90 -13.91 -8.85
CA THR A 92 -10.79 -12.45 -8.95
C THR A 92 -12.07 -11.76 -8.51
N SER A 93 -12.00 -10.48 -8.18
CA SER A 93 -13.16 -9.61 -8.07
C SER A 93 -13.59 -9.14 -9.47
N VAL A 94 -14.89 -9.16 -9.75
CA VAL A 94 -15.46 -8.74 -11.04
C VAL A 94 -16.12 -7.38 -10.88
N TYR A 95 -15.61 -6.38 -11.59
CA TYR A 95 -16.12 -5.01 -11.57
C TYR A 95 -17.10 -4.81 -12.72
N LEU A 96 -18.40 -4.78 -12.38
CA LEU A 96 -19.47 -4.46 -13.32
C LEU A 96 -19.73 -2.94 -13.32
N PRO A 97 -20.41 -2.40 -14.33
CA PRO A 97 -20.67 -0.97 -14.40
C PRO A 97 -21.41 -0.39 -13.18
N ASP A 98 -22.28 -1.19 -12.54
CA ASP A 98 -23.18 -0.79 -11.45
C ASP A 98 -22.84 -1.44 -10.10
N ARG A 99 -21.99 -2.46 -10.08
CA ARG A 99 -21.67 -3.20 -8.85
C ARG A 99 -20.33 -3.94 -8.95
N VAL A 100 -19.86 -4.44 -7.83
CA VAL A 100 -18.70 -5.34 -7.75
C VAL A 100 -19.18 -6.71 -7.24
N SER A 101 -18.73 -7.79 -7.88
CA SER A 101 -18.80 -9.15 -7.32
C SER A 101 -17.43 -9.45 -6.71
N PRO A 102 -17.25 -9.31 -5.40
CA PRO A 102 -15.93 -9.39 -4.79
C PRO A 102 -15.45 -10.83 -4.66
N MET A 103 -14.14 -11.04 -4.79
CA MET A 103 -13.49 -12.34 -4.54
C MET A 103 -13.57 -12.72 -3.04
N LEU A 104 -13.36 -11.76 -2.17
CA LEU A 104 -13.49 -11.88 -0.72
C LEU A 104 -14.69 -11.09 -0.20
N PRO A 105 -15.31 -11.49 0.92
CA PRO A 105 -16.35 -10.69 1.57
C PRO A 105 -15.92 -9.25 1.82
N GLU A 106 -16.80 -8.29 1.57
CA GLU A 106 -16.49 -6.85 1.71
C GLU A 106 -16.00 -6.47 3.12
N HIS A 107 -16.47 -7.16 4.15
CA HIS A 107 -15.96 -6.97 5.52
C HIS A 107 -14.46 -7.27 5.63
N ILE A 108 -13.94 -8.22 4.87
CA ILE A 108 -12.50 -8.52 4.83
C ILE A 108 -11.78 -7.49 3.98
N SER A 109 -12.21 -7.27 2.74
CA SER A 109 -11.51 -6.40 1.79
C SER A 109 -11.59 -4.91 2.19
N ASN A 110 -12.80 -4.41 2.55
CA ASN A 110 -13.01 -2.99 2.79
C ASN A 110 -12.78 -2.55 4.24
N GLU A 111 -12.67 -3.49 5.21
CA GLU A 111 -12.51 -3.16 6.64
C GLU A 111 -11.25 -3.75 7.24
N LEU A 112 -11.16 -5.08 7.37
CA LEU A 112 -10.06 -5.73 8.06
C LEU A 112 -8.72 -5.54 7.33
N CYS A 113 -8.70 -5.74 6.02
CA CYS A 113 -7.51 -5.63 5.19
C CYS A 113 -7.26 -4.21 4.68
N SER A 114 -8.30 -3.36 4.58
CA SER A 114 -8.14 -2.00 4.06
C SER A 114 -7.23 -1.15 4.97
N LEU A 115 -6.16 -0.61 4.41
CA LEU A 115 -5.14 0.19 5.12
C LEU A 115 -5.64 1.62 5.36
N ARG A 116 -6.77 1.73 6.06
CA ARG A 116 -7.43 3.01 6.35
C ARG A 116 -6.54 3.93 7.19
N PRO A 117 -6.60 5.24 6.96
CA PRO A 117 -5.86 6.19 7.77
C PRO A 117 -6.33 6.16 9.23
N HIS A 118 -5.37 6.36 10.15
CA HIS A 118 -5.58 6.43 11.59
C HIS A 118 -6.03 5.11 12.25
N GLU A 119 -5.82 3.98 11.58
CA GLU A 119 -6.06 2.64 12.10
C GLU A 119 -4.78 1.79 12.05
N ASP A 120 -4.59 0.95 13.07
CA ASP A 120 -3.50 -0.04 13.06
C ASP A 120 -3.90 -1.22 12.17
N LYS A 121 -3.06 -1.54 11.17
CA LYS A 121 -3.33 -2.59 10.18
C LYS A 121 -2.17 -3.57 10.06
N LEU A 122 -2.52 -4.85 9.93
CA LEU A 122 -1.55 -5.91 9.65
C LEU A 122 -1.14 -5.87 8.18
N THR A 123 0.16 -5.87 7.96
CA THR A 123 0.74 -5.83 6.61
C THR A 123 1.90 -6.81 6.46
N PHE A 124 2.19 -7.16 5.23
CA PHE A 124 3.47 -7.73 4.82
C PHE A 124 4.24 -6.62 4.11
N SER A 125 5.40 -6.29 4.61
CA SER A 125 6.14 -5.10 4.18
C SER A 125 7.47 -5.44 3.54
N ALA A 126 7.82 -4.65 2.54
CA ALA A 126 9.14 -4.58 1.94
C ALA A 126 9.74 -3.20 2.25
N ILE A 127 10.82 -3.17 3.01
CA ILE A 127 11.51 -1.94 3.41
C ILE A 127 12.83 -1.87 2.66
N PHE A 128 13.05 -0.80 1.90
CA PHE A 128 14.23 -0.60 1.07
C PHE A 128 15.04 0.58 1.57
N GLN A 129 16.35 0.41 1.73
CA GLN A 129 17.26 1.56 1.82
C GLN A 129 17.79 1.89 0.44
N MET A 130 17.52 3.11 -0.01
CA MET A 130 17.83 3.57 -1.36
C MET A 130 18.63 4.85 -1.35
N THR A 131 19.50 5.00 -2.34
CA THR A 131 20.17 6.29 -2.58
C THR A 131 19.22 7.27 -3.27
N PRO A 132 19.55 8.59 -3.27
CA PRO A 132 18.82 9.59 -4.08
C PRO A 132 18.78 9.28 -5.59
N LYS A 133 19.63 8.37 -6.08
CA LYS A 133 19.64 7.87 -7.47
C LYS A 133 18.73 6.66 -7.68
N ALA A 134 17.91 6.29 -6.67
CA ALA A 134 17.06 5.11 -6.67
C ALA A 134 17.82 3.77 -6.79
N GLU A 135 19.06 3.71 -6.24
CA GLU A 135 19.80 2.46 -6.12
C GLU A 135 19.48 1.81 -4.78
N VAL A 136 19.00 0.57 -4.81
CA VAL A 136 18.75 -0.24 -3.61
C VAL A 136 20.09 -0.69 -3.01
N LYS A 137 20.34 -0.34 -1.74
CA LYS A 137 21.53 -0.75 -0.99
C LYS A 137 21.27 -1.98 -0.14
N GLN A 138 20.10 -2.03 0.48
CA GLN A 138 19.64 -3.19 1.25
C GLN A 138 18.12 -3.20 1.30
N PHE A 139 17.54 -4.34 1.65
CA PHE A 139 16.11 -4.48 1.85
C PHE A 139 15.81 -5.47 2.98
N TRP A 140 14.60 -5.36 3.49
CA TRP A 140 14.03 -6.27 4.47
C TRP A 140 12.59 -6.60 4.09
N LEU A 141 12.16 -7.85 4.35
CA LEU A 141 10.79 -8.32 4.10
C LEU A 141 10.23 -8.97 5.36
N GLY A 142 8.98 -8.71 5.69
CA GLY A 142 8.33 -9.36 6.81
C GLY A 142 6.97 -8.81 7.18
N LYS A 143 6.34 -9.44 8.18
CA LYS A 143 5.06 -8.99 8.73
C LYS A 143 5.25 -7.78 9.63
N THR A 144 4.39 -6.80 9.45
CA THR A 144 4.42 -5.53 10.18
C THR A 144 3.03 -5.13 10.65
N VAL A 145 2.99 -4.14 11.53
CA VAL A 145 1.81 -3.32 11.79
C VAL A 145 2.14 -1.91 11.34
N ILE A 146 1.29 -1.34 10.50
CA ILE A 146 1.38 0.06 10.10
C ILE A 146 0.19 0.85 10.65
N HIS A 147 0.32 2.19 10.59
CA HIS A 147 -0.75 3.09 10.93
C HIS A 147 -0.74 4.26 9.94
N SER A 148 -1.46 4.15 8.85
CA SER A 148 -1.48 5.16 7.81
C SER A 148 -1.82 6.55 8.37
N ASP A 149 -1.02 7.55 8.01
CA ASP A 149 -1.21 8.93 8.43
C ASP A 149 -2.28 9.63 7.59
N HIS A 150 -2.37 9.25 6.30
CA HIS A 150 -3.29 9.90 5.38
C HIS A 150 -3.61 9.03 4.16
N ARG A 151 -4.83 9.20 3.65
CA ARG A 151 -5.27 8.63 2.38
C ARG A 151 -5.40 9.74 1.34
N PHE A 152 -4.66 9.64 0.25
CA PHE A 152 -4.77 10.53 -0.91
C PHE A 152 -5.61 9.91 -2.03
N THR A 153 -6.27 10.78 -2.80
CA THR A 153 -6.76 10.42 -4.14
C THR A 153 -5.66 10.62 -5.17
N TYR A 154 -5.77 9.95 -6.33
CA TYR A 154 -4.84 10.19 -7.44
C TYR A 154 -4.83 11.65 -7.90
N GLU A 155 -5.99 12.30 -7.87
CA GLU A 155 -6.17 13.70 -8.25
C GLU A 155 -5.42 14.64 -7.30
N GLU A 156 -5.51 14.42 -5.97
CA GLU A 156 -4.79 15.22 -4.97
C GLU A 156 -3.27 15.07 -5.11
N VAL A 157 -2.79 13.84 -5.32
CA VAL A 157 -1.36 13.60 -5.54
C VAL A 157 -0.89 14.28 -6.83
N GLN A 158 -1.67 14.22 -7.89
CA GLN A 158 -1.35 14.87 -9.17
C GLN A 158 -1.27 16.39 -9.00
N GLU A 159 -2.21 17.00 -8.29
CA GLU A 159 -2.19 18.43 -7.98
C GLU A 159 -0.95 18.84 -7.19
N ILE A 160 -0.57 18.04 -6.16
CA ILE A 160 0.66 18.30 -5.39
C ILE A 160 1.90 18.21 -6.27
N ILE A 161 1.97 17.24 -7.19
CA ILE A 161 3.10 17.08 -8.11
C ILE A 161 3.21 18.26 -9.09
N GLU A 162 2.08 18.81 -9.55
CA GLU A 162 2.04 19.90 -10.54
C GLU A 162 2.28 21.27 -9.89
N THR A 163 1.71 21.52 -8.73
CA THR A 163 1.79 22.81 -8.05
C THR A 163 2.99 22.94 -7.11
N GLY A 164 3.48 21.82 -6.58
CA GLY A 164 4.48 21.81 -5.51
C GLY A 164 3.93 22.20 -4.15
N GLU A 165 2.60 22.25 -3.99
CA GLU A 165 1.93 22.66 -2.76
C GLU A 165 0.94 21.58 -2.30
N GLY A 166 0.73 21.46 -0.98
CA GLY A 166 -0.22 20.52 -0.39
C GLY A 166 0.32 19.78 0.82
N LEU A 167 -0.52 18.90 1.36
CA LEU A 167 -0.17 18.06 2.51
C LEU A 167 0.91 17.05 2.10
N TYR A 168 1.95 16.87 2.93
CA TYR A 168 3.07 15.95 2.68
C TYR A 168 3.71 16.11 1.29
N LYS A 169 3.76 17.34 0.80
CA LYS A 169 4.30 17.66 -0.54
C LYS A 169 5.72 17.15 -0.76
N ASP A 170 6.57 17.27 0.24
CA ASP A 170 7.97 16.86 0.13
C ASP A 170 8.09 15.34 -0.05
N GLU A 171 7.30 14.58 0.68
CA GLU A 171 7.23 13.13 0.57
C GLU A 171 6.64 12.70 -0.78
N VAL A 172 5.52 13.30 -1.19
CA VAL A 172 4.86 13.01 -2.48
C VAL A 172 5.78 13.30 -3.67
N ILE A 173 6.43 14.46 -3.66
CA ILE A 173 7.38 14.85 -4.73
C ILE A 173 8.56 13.88 -4.75
N LEU A 174 9.08 13.50 -3.59
CA LEU A 174 10.19 12.55 -3.50
C LEU A 174 9.80 11.16 -3.99
N PHE A 175 8.62 10.63 -3.63
CA PHE A 175 8.11 9.38 -4.19
C PHE A 175 8.01 9.42 -5.71
N ASN A 176 7.47 10.51 -6.26
CA ASN A 176 7.36 10.70 -7.70
C ASN A 176 8.74 10.74 -8.39
N ASP A 177 9.73 11.40 -7.81
CA ASP A 177 11.09 11.45 -8.33
C ASP A 177 11.77 10.08 -8.35
N ILE A 178 11.67 9.33 -7.25
CA ILE A 178 12.18 7.96 -7.15
C ILE A 178 11.46 7.04 -8.14
N ALA A 179 10.14 7.12 -8.25
CA ALA A 179 9.36 6.32 -9.19
C ALA A 179 9.76 6.58 -10.64
N LYS A 180 9.97 7.84 -11.02
CA LYS A 180 10.47 8.21 -12.36
C LYS A 180 11.86 7.63 -12.64
N LYS A 181 12.77 7.68 -11.67
CA LYS A 181 14.11 7.09 -11.79
C LYS A 181 14.05 5.56 -11.95
N LEU A 182 13.26 4.89 -11.13
CA LEU A 182 13.06 3.44 -11.23
C LEU A 182 12.44 3.04 -12.56
N ARG A 183 11.43 3.80 -13.02
CA ARG A 183 10.81 3.57 -14.33
C ARG A 183 11.83 3.74 -15.47
N ALA A 184 12.62 4.80 -15.46
CA ALA A 184 13.66 5.02 -16.46
C ALA A 184 14.69 3.88 -16.49
N GLN A 185 15.13 3.39 -15.32
CA GLN A 185 16.03 2.24 -15.22
C GLN A 185 15.41 0.97 -15.80
N ARG A 186 14.11 0.72 -15.56
CA ARG A 186 13.39 -0.43 -16.12
C ARG A 186 13.32 -0.37 -17.64
N PHE A 187 13.00 0.79 -18.23
CA PHE A 187 12.99 0.96 -19.67
C PHE A 187 14.37 0.80 -20.29
N ALA A 188 15.41 1.35 -19.68
CA ALA A 188 16.79 1.16 -20.13
C ALA A 188 17.22 -0.33 -20.12
N LYS A 189 16.56 -1.17 -19.31
CA LYS A 189 16.78 -2.63 -19.26
C LYS A 189 15.84 -3.44 -20.17
N GLY A 190 15.09 -2.78 -21.06
CA GLY A 190 14.24 -3.44 -22.04
C GLY A 190 12.79 -3.67 -21.62
N ALA A 191 12.29 -3.00 -20.58
CA ALA A 191 10.87 -3.05 -20.25
C ALA A 191 10.02 -2.49 -21.38
N ILE A 192 8.90 -3.14 -21.67
CA ILE A 192 7.95 -2.71 -22.70
C ILE A 192 6.92 -1.78 -22.07
N ASN A 193 6.60 -0.69 -22.76
CA ASN A 193 5.51 0.21 -22.35
C ASN A 193 4.23 -0.19 -23.08
N PHE A 194 3.23 -0.65 -22.30
CA PHE A 194 1.88 -0.85 -22.82
C PHE A 194 1.01 0.33 -22.39
N SER A 195 0.35 0.95 -23.35
CA SER A 195 -0.77 1.85 -23.08
C SER A 195 -2.06 1.11 -23.43
N SER A 196 -2.95 0.98 -22.48
CA SER A 196 -4.33 0.50 -22.72
C SER A 196 -5.29 1.65 -22.47
N THR A 197 -6.28 1.76 -23.34
CA THR A 197 -7.37 2.71 -23.14
C THR A 197 -8.38 2.11 -22.16
N GLU A 198 -8.56 2.76 -21.04
CA GLU A 198 -9.60 2.38 -20.07
C GLU A 198 -10.92 3.04 -20.45
N VAL A 199 -11.96 2.25 -20.59
CA VAL A 199 -13.31 2.71 -20.90
C VAL A 199 -14.19 2.54 -19.68
N ARG A 200 -14.84 3.62 -19.24
CA ARG A 200 -15.83 3.62 -18.15
C ARG A 200 -17.19 4.05 -18.67
N PHE A 201 -18.25 3.45 -18.14
CA PHE A 201 -19.62 3.85 -18.42
C PHE A 201 -20.07 4.96 -17.47
N LYS A 202 -20.73 5.98 -18.02
CA LYS A 202 -21.55 6.87 -17.23
C LYS A 202 -22.91 6.21 -17.02
N LEU A 203 -23.34 6.11 -15.78
CA LEU A 203 -24.64 5.53 -15.44
C LEU A 203 -25.63 6.66 -15.04
N ASP A 204 -26.91 6.44 -15.31
CA ASP A 204 -27.99 7.24 -14.73
C ASP A 204 -28.30 6.82 -13.29
N GLU A 205 -29.26 7.49 -12.64
CA GLU A 205 -29.69 7.21 -11.27
C GLU A 205 -30.26 5.77 -11.08
N LYS A 206 -30.60 5.10 -12.16
CA LYS A 206 -31.10 3.71 -12.16
C LYS A 206 -30.03 2.70 -12.53
N GLY A 207 -28.76 3.13 -12.65
CA GLY A 207 -27.65 2.27 -13.04
C GLY A 207 -27.60 1.93 -14.52
N LYS A 208 -28.37 2.59 -15.39
CA LYS A 208 -28.37 2.35 -16.83
C LYS A 208 -27.23 3.16 -17.50
N PRO A 209 -26.42 2.53 -18.38
CA PRO A 209 -25.40 3.25 -19.12
C PRO A 209 -25.98 4.33 -20.03
N ILE A 210 -25.53 5.58 -19.88
CA ILE A 210 -25.94 6.75 -20.66
C ILE A 210 -24.80 7.36 -21.48
N GLY A 211 -23.59 6.85 -21.32
CA GLY A 211 -22.42 7.34 -22.06
C GLY A 211 -21.16 6.57 -21.72
N ILE A 212 -20.09 6.89 -22.46
CA ILE A 212 -18.76 6.29 -22.31
C ILE A 212 -17.78 7.41 -21.98
N VAL A 213 -16.90 7.13 -21.01
CA VAL A 213 -15.72 7.96 -20.69
C VAL A 213 -14.49 7.14 -21.02
N VAL A 214 -13.64 7.70 -21.85
CA VAL A 214 -12.33 7.15 -22.19
C VAL A 214 -11.30 7.85 -21.31
N LYS A 215 -10.46 7.08 -20.62
CA LYS A 215 -9.40 7.58 -19.74
C LYS A 215 -8.03 7.35 -20.37
#